data_3005714d06da1a7a375309f6d26abdde
#
_entry.id   3005714d06da1a7a375309f6d26abdde
#
_cell.length_a   1.000
_cell.length_b   1.000
_cell.length_c   1.000
_cell.angle_alpha   90.00
_cell.angle_beta   90.00
_cell.angle_gamma   90.00
#
_symmetry.space_group_name_H-M   'P 1'
#
loop_
_entity.id
_entity.type
_entity.pdbx_description
1 polymer ?
#
loop_
_entity_poly.entity_id
_entity_poly.type
_entity_poly.pdbx_seq_one_letter_code
_entity_poly.pdbx_strand_id
1 'polypeptide(L)'
;MENKSLCFYAIMALWVLLFVLLFVSNRRVDLKTDINKSTSVSVSVEDTVSLSPSVVTTRAYSAGDDTYQAFFKILQNASCYQKFNQNARSYSHDYEAHSITLRFADGSSQNLLFTVYSDGVCQVNGKFVSLRSPNGNAEAIYQLLRDAVV
;
A
#
# COMPACT_ATOMS: atom_id res chain seq x y z
N MET A 1 -27.19 22.54 39.92
CA MET A 1 -27.56 21.64 38.79
C MET A 1 -26.59 21.73 37.60
N GLU A 2 -25.80 22.76 37.45
CA GLU A 2 -24.89 22.99 36.28
C GLU A 2 -23.73 22.02 36.20
N ASN A 3 -23.16 21.56 37.31
CA ASN A 3 -21.96 20.69 37.27
C ASN A 3 -22.22 19.28 36.69
N LYS A 4 -23.45 18.76 36.74
CA LYS A 4 -23.77 17.44 36.23
C LYS A 4 -23.84 17.42 34.68
N SER A 5 -24.33 18.51 34.10
CA SER A 5 -24.38 18.62 32.62
C SER A 5 -23.01 18.84 32.03
N LEU A 6 -22.14 19.60 32.69
CA LEU A 6 -20.76 19.83 32.24
C LEU A 6 -19.95 18.48 32.24
N CYS A 7 -20.12 17.69 33.28
CA CYS A 7 -19.47 16.38 33.41
C CYS A 7 -19.95 15.42 32.30
N PHE A 8 -21.23 15.44 31.98
CA PHE A 8 -21.80 14.63 30.90
C PHE A 8 -21.23 15.02 29.53
N TYR A 9 -21.15 16.30 29.21
CA TYR A 9 -20.58 16.77 27.94
C TYR A 9 -19.08 16.47 27.84
N ALA A 10 -18.33 16.57 28.93
CA ALA A 10 -16.92 16.21 28.96
C ALA A 10 -16.70 14.70 28.69
N ILE A 11 -17.52 13.84 29.26
CA ILE A 11 -17.47 12.39 29.04
C ILE A 11 -17.83 12.07 27.58
N MET A 12 -18.88 12.67 27.03
CA MET A 12 -19.27 12.49 25.64
C MET A 12 -18.17 12.95 24.68
N ALA A 13 -17.56 14.10 24.93
CA ALA A 13 -16.43 14.59 24.12
C ALA A 13 -15.23 13.64 24.17
N LEU A 14 -14.93 13.08 25.35
CA LEU A 14 -13.87 12.08 25.50
C LEU A 14 -14.15 10.80 24.71
N TRP A 15 -15.39 10.30 24.73
CA TRP A 15 -15.81 9.15 23.96
C TRP A 15 -15.72 9.38 22.45
N VAL A 16 -16.15 10.55 21.98
CA VAL A 16 -16.04 10.92 20.56
C VAL A 16 -14.58 10.99 20.14
N LEU A 17 -13.71 11.60 20.97
CA LEU A 17 -12.29 11.69 20.72
C LEU A 17 -11.64 10.29 20.66
N LEU A 18 -11.96 9.43 21.61
CA LEU A 18 -11.47 8.05 21.66
C LEU A 18 -11.91 7.27 20.42
N PHE A 19 -13.18 7.41 20.00
CA PHE A 19 -13.73 6.76 18.82
C PHE A 19 -13.01 7.24 17.55
N VAL A 20 -12.78 8.54 17.41
CA VAL A 20 -12.03 9.11 16.27
C VAL A 20 -10.59 8.60 16.24
N LEU A 21 -9.91 8.56 17.40
CA LEU A 21 -8.54 8.05 17.49
C LEU A 21 -8.46 6.56 17.11
N LEU A 22 -9.38 5.74 17.61
CA LEU A 22 -9.44 4.31 17.25
C LEU A 22 -9.75 4.12 15.76
N PHE A 23 -10.66 4.93 15.22
CA PHE A 23 -11.03 4.86 13.81
C PHE A 23 -9.87 5.25 12.88
N VAL A 24 -9.11 6.30 13.23
CA VAL A 24 -7.92 6.73 12.47
C VAL A 24 -6.79 5.70 12.60
N SER A 25 -6.57 5.16 13.80
CA SER A 25 -5.54 4.15 14.05
C SER A 25 -5.78 2.87 13.26
N ASN A 26 -7.03 2.39 13.22
CA ASN A 26 -7.37 1.17 12.48
C ASN A 26 -7.28 1.30 10.94
N ARG A 27 -7.07 2.51 10.41
CA ARG A 27 -6.92 2.75 8.97
C ARG A 27 -5.48 2.70 8.49
N ARG A 28 -4.52 2.81 9.38
CA ARG A 28 -3.11 2.79 9.03
C ARG A 28 -2.69 1.34 8.75
N VAL A 29 -2.11 1.13 7.57
CA VAL A 29 -1.49 -0.14 7.20
C VAL A 29 0.01 -0.01 7.44
N ASP A 30 0.56 -0.88 8.28
CA ASP A 30 1.99 -0.87 8.62
C ASP A 30 2.78 -1.74 7.62
N LEU A 31 3.29 -1.09 6.58
CA LEU A 31 4.14 -1.75 5.60
C LEU A 31 5.50 -2.16 6.20
N LYS A 32 6.05 -1.34 7.09
CA LYS A 32 7.40 -1.52 7.61
C LYS A 32 7.55 -2.82 8.37
N THR A 33 6.58 -3.15 9.21
CA THR A 33 6.64 -4.39 10.02
C THR A 33 6.59 -5.63 9.14
N ASP A 34 5.76 -5.65 8.11
CA ASP A 34 5.62 -6.80 7.22
C ASP A 34 6.82 -6.94 6.28
N ILE A 35 7.37 -5.82 5.78
CA ILE A 35 8.58 -5.84 4.97
C ILE A 35 9.79 -6.30 5.79
N ASN A 36 9.94 -5.83 7.02
CA ASN A 36 11.06 -6.21 7.90
C ASN A 36 11.10 -7.71 8.25
N LYS A 37 9.97 -8.39 8.20
CA LYS A 37 9.88 -9.83 8.43
C LYS A 37 10.20 -10.66 7.20
N SER A 38 10.25 -10.03 6.02
CA SER A 38 10.38 -10.72 4.76
C SER A 38 11.84 -10.98 4.40
N THR A 39 12.11 -12.14 3.84
CA THR A 39 13.44 -12.57 3.38
C THR A 39 13.56 -12.56 1.85
N SER A 40 12.44 -12.40 1.16
CA SER A 40 12.38 -12.37 -0.30
C SER A 40 11.26 -11.46 -0.81
N VAL A 41 11.41 -10.98 -2.03
CA VAL A 41 10.38 -10.26 -2.77
C VAL A 41 10.26 -10.82 -4.19
N SER A 42 9.04 -11.07 -4.61
CA SER A 42 8.72 -11.39 -6.00
C SER A 42 8.04 -10.17 -6.62
N VAL A 43 8.57 -9.74 -7.74
CA VAL A 43 8.11 -8.56 -8.47
C VAL A 43 7.43 -9.01 -9.74
N SER A 44 6.19 -8.59 -9.94
CA SER A 44 5.46 -8.77 -11.20
C SER A 44 5.17 -7.41 -11.80
N VAL A 45 5.66 -7.20 -13.01
CA VAL A 45 5.34 -6.01 -13.83
C VAL A 45 4.32 -6.43 -14.86
N GLU A 46 3.19 -5.78 -14.87
CA GLU A 46 2.10 -6.00 -15.81
C GLU A 46 1.92 -4.77 -16.70
N ASP A 47 2.06 -4.98 -17.99
CA ASP A 47 1.80 -3.98 -19.02
C ASP A 47 0.58 -4.46 -19.83
N THR A 48 -0.58 -3.86 -19.58
CA THR A 48 -1.81 -4.13 -20.32
C THR A 48 -1.96 -3.09 -21.41
N VAL A 49 -1.85 -3.52 -22.64
CA VAL A 49 -2.14 -2.68 -23.83
C VAL A 49 -3.50 -3.08 -24.36
N SER A 50 -4.34 -2.09 -24.72
CA SER A 50 -5.67 -2.33 -25.30
C SER A 50 -5.61 -3.40 -26.41
N LEU A 51 -6.46 -4.41 -26.32
CA LEU A 51 -6.63 -5.48 -27.32
C LEU A 51 -5.50 -6.53 -27.38
N SER A 52 -4.50 -6.49 -26.51
CA SER A 52 -3.45 -7.51 -26.43
C SER A 52 -3.48 -8.19 -25.06
N PRO A 53 -3.09 -9.48 -24.96
CA PRO A 53 -2.94 -10.11 -23.66
C PRO A 53 -1.87 -9.34 -22.87
N SER A 54 -2.14 -9.10 -21.58
CA SER A 54 -1.18 -8.44 -20.69
C SER A 54 0.13 -9.21 -20.65
N VAL A 55 1.24 -8.50 -20.80
CA VAL A 55 2.57 -9.07 -20.61
C VAL A 55 2.92 -8.99 -19.13
N VAL A 56 3.08 -10.13 -18.48
CA VAL A 56 3.48 -10.21 -17.07
C VAL A 56 4.91 -10.72 -16.99
N THR A 57 5.81 -9.90 -16.50
CA THR A 57 7.19 -10.30 -16.21
C THR A 57 7.34 -10.46 -14.70
N THR A 58 7.74 -11.64 -14.25
CA THR A 58 7.95 -11.92 -12.83
C THR A 58 9.41 -12.22 -12.55
N ARG A 59 9.99 -11.58 -11.54
CA ARG A 59 11.34 -11.82 -11.02
C ARG A 59 11.30 -11.95 -9.51
N ALA A 60 12.19 -12.76 -8.94
CA ALA A 60 12.32 -12.92 -7.49
C ALA A 60 13.70 -12.46 -7.03
N TYR A 61 13.75 -11.80 -5.88
CA TYR A 61 14.96 -11.28 -5.26
C TYR A 61 15.00 -11.67 -3.79
N SER A 62 16.18 -12.00 -3.30
CA SER A 62 16.43 -12.30 -1.89
C SER A 62 16.83 -11.05 -1.11
N ALA A 63 16.72 -11.09 0.21
CA ALA A 63 17.03 -9.95 1.07
C ALA A 63 18.48 -9.40 0.93
N GLY A 64 19.41 -10.22 0.44
CA GLY A 64 20.79 -9.82 0.13
C GLY A 64 20.99 -9.08 -1.20
N ASP A 65 19.98 -9.08 -2.07
CA ASP A 65 20.09 -8.49 -3.40
C ASP A 65 19.92 -6.96 -3.34
N ASP A 66 20.68 -6.23 -4.14
CA ASP A 66 20.62 -4.76 -4.21
C ASP A 66 19.23 -4.27 -4.60
N THR A 67 18.55 -4.97 -5.51
CA THR A 67 17.19 -4.67 -5.94
C THR A 67 16.18 -4.82 -4.81
N TYR A 68 16.31 -5.87 -3.98
CA TYR A 68 15.50 -6.02 -2.77
C TYR A 68 15.70 -4.83 -1.83
N GLN A 69 16.95 -4.44 -1.60
CA GLN A 69 17.28 -3.31 -0.73
C GLN A 69 16.76 -1.98 -1.28
N ALA A 70 16.71 -1.81 -2.60
CA ALA A 70 16.11 -0.64 -3.23
C ALA A 70 14.60 -0.57 -2.95
N PHE A 71 13.85 -1.66 -3.13
CA PHE A 71 12.42 -1.72 -2.80
C PHE A 71 12.18 -1.46 -1.32
N PHE A 72 12.99 -2.06 -0.45
CA PHE A 72 12.92 -1.83 0.98
C PHE A 72 13.06 -0.35 1.32
N LYS A 73 14.08 0.35 0.78
CA LYS A 73 14.31 1.79 1.01
C LYS A 73 13.16 2.66 0.51
N ILE A 74 12.56 2.31 -0.62
CA ILE A 74 11.44 3.05 -1.21
C ILE A 74 10.21 2.96 -0.31
N LEU A 75 9.90 1.78 0.22
CA LEU A 75 8.64 1.50 0.91
C LEU A 75 8.71 1.61 2.44
N GLN A 76 9.89 1.42 3.08
CA GLN A 76 10.01 1.40 4.54
C GLN A 76 9.53 2.68 5.25
N ASN A 77 9.60 3.82 4.57
CA ASN A 77 9.17 5.12 5.07
C ASN A 77 7.81 5.55 4.52
N ALA A 78 7.16 4.69 3.75
CA ALA A 78 5.82 4.94 3.24
C ALA A 78 4.77 4.63 4.31
N SER A 79 3.74 5.47 4.37
CA SER A 79 2.57 5.26 5.20
C SER A 79 1.37 5.04 4.32
N CYS A 80 0.63 3.97 4.57
CA CYS A 80 -0.58 3.64 3.85
C CYS A 80 -1.80 3.80 4.75
N TYR A 81 -2.85 4.37 4.20
CA TYR A 81 -4.14 4.55 4.87
C TYR A 81 -5.23 3.93 4.01
N GLN A 82 -6.02 3.03 4.58
CA GLN A 82 -7.13 2.41 3.86
C GLN A 82 -8.15 3.47 3.43
N LYS A 83 -8.52 3.44 2.15
CA LYS A 83 -9.59 4.28 1.61
C LYS A 83 -10.94 3.61 1.85
N PHE A 84 -11.92 4.38 2.41
CA PHE A 84 -13.32 3.95 2.43
C PHE A 84 -13.98 4.32 1.09
N ASN A 85 -14.85 3.48 0.58
CA ASN A 85 -15.66 3.75 -0.63
C ASN A 85 -14.92 3.85 -1.99
N GLN A 86 -13.80 3.17 -2.17
CA GLN A 86 -13.46 2.84 -3.56
C GLN A 86 -14.01 1.45 -3.85
N ASN A 87 -15.14 1.40 -4.56
CA ASN A 87 -15.50 0.23 -5.33
C ASN A 87 -14.26 -0.15 -6.13
N ALA A 88 -13.91 -1.43 -6.13
CA ALA A 88 -12.88 -1.93 -7.01
C ALA A 88 -13.18 -1.32 -8.39
N ARG A 89 -12.35 -0.37 -8.83
CA ARG A 89 -12.40 0.04 -10.21
C ARG A 89 -12.11 -1.25 -10.95
N SER A 90 -13.13 -1.81 -11.54
CA SER A 90 -12.95 -2.77 -12.60
C SER A 90 -12.14 -2.00 -13.62
N TYR A 91 -10.82 -2.22 -13.65
CA TYR A 91 -10.01 -1.83 -14.78
C TYR A 91 -10.56 -2.66 -15.92
N SER A 92 -11.51 -2.09 -16.66
CA SER A 92 -12.02 -2.71 -17.86
C SER A 92 -10.85 -2.82 -18.84
N HIS A 93 -10.86 -3.84 -19.66
CA HIS A 93 -9.83 -4.11 -20.66
C HIS A 93 -9.60 -2.97 -21.68
N ASP A 94 -10.34 -1.87 -21.55
CA ASP A 94 -10.30 -0.69 -22.42
C ASP A 94 -9.27 0.37 -21.99
N TYR A 95 -8.57 0.16 -20.86
CA TYR A 95 -7.55 1.08 -20.36
C TYR A 95 -6.17 0.41 -20.39
N GLU A 96 -5.19 1.15 -20.92
CA GLU A 96 -3.78 0.82 -20.70
C GLU A 96 -3.49 0.93 -19.20
N ALA A 97 -3.35 -0.19 -18.54
CA ALA A 97 -3.00 -0.24 -17.13
C ALA A 97 -1.60 -0.84 -17.00
N HIS A 98 -0.70 -0.06 -16.44
CA HIS A 98 0.62 -0.53 -16.06
C HIS A 98 0.65 -0.67 -14.56
N SER A 99 1.03 -1.84 -14.06
CA SER A 99 1.13 -2.08 -12.63
C SER A 99 2.42 -2.78 -12.24
N ILE A 100 2.86 -2.50 -11.02
CA ILE A 100 3.95 -3.23 -10.37
C ILE A 100 3.40 -3.82 -9.08
N THR A 101 3.50 -5.13 -8.97
CA THR A 101 3.10 -5.88 -7.78
C THR A 101 4.33 -6.46 -7.10
N LEU A 102 4.54 -6.08 -5.84
CA LEU A 102 5.58 -6.59 -4.97
C LEU A 102 4.94 -7.55 -3.96
N ARG A 103 5.40 -8.79 -3.97
CA ARG A 103 5.00 -9.80 -2.99
C ARG A 103 6.18 -10.09 -2.08
N PHE A 104 6.12 -9.57 -0.86
CA PHE A 104 7.09 -9.86 0.18
C PHE A 104 6.70 -11.13 0.92
N ALA A 105 7.68 -12.02 1.14
CA ALA A 105 7.46 -13.30 1.79
C ALA A 105 8.58 -13.63 2.78
N ASP A 106 8.24 -14.43 3.78
CA ASP A 106 9.16 -15.10 4.70
C ASP A 106 9.03 -16.60 4.47
N GLY A 107 9.98 -17.17 3.73
CA GLY A 107 9.90 -18.57 3.30
C GLY A 107 8.65 -18.83 2.45
N SER A 108 7.73 -19.66 2.97
CA SER A 108 6.49 -20.03 2.26
C SER A 108 5.32 -19.07 2.55
N SER A 109 5.46 -18.18 3.53
CA SER A 109 4.39 -17.29 3.98
C SER A 109 4.48 -15.94 3.27
N GLN A 110 3.39 -15.53 2.60
CA GLN A 110 3.27 -14.17 2.09
C GLN A 110 2.94 -13.22 3.24
N ASN A 111 3.81 -12.23 3.47
CA ASN A 111 3.61 -11.23 4.53
C ASN A 111 2.90 -10.00 4.01
N LEU A 112 3.24 -9.56 2.78
CA LEU A 112 2.72 -8.33 2.21
C LEU A 112 2.57 -8.47 0.70
N LEU A 113 1.42 -8.04 0.18
CA LEU A 113 1.19 -7.83 -1.25
C LEU A 113 0.95 -6.33 -1.48
N PHE A 114 1.87 -5.68 -2.17
CA PHE A 114 1.78 -4.26 -2.51
C PHE A 114 1.68 -4.11 -4.02
N THR A 115 0.63 -3.45 -4.49
CA THR A 115 0.45 -3.15 -5.92
C THR A 115 0.31 -1.65 -6.11
N VAL A 116 1.05 -1.10 -7.05
CA VAL A 116 0.95 0.29 -7.47
C VAL A 116 0.74 0.36 -8.97
N TYR A 117 -0.16 1.22 -9.40
CA TYR A 117 -0.51 1.46 -10.79
C TYR A 117 0.09 2.77 -11.28
N SER A 118 0.33 2.88 -12.57
CA SER A 118 0.91 4.07 -13.21
C SER A 118 0.09 5.34 -13.02
N ASP A 119 -1.21 5.20 -12.75
CA ASP A 119 -2.15 6.31 -12.49
C ASP A 119 -2.21 6.73 -11.01
N GLY A 120 -1.29 6.22 -10.18
CA GLY A 120 -1.20 6.56 -8.76
C GLY A 120 -2.19 5.82 -7.85
N VAL A 121 -2.87 4.80 -8.35
CA VAL A 121 -3.67 3.91 -7.49
C VAL A 121 -2.76 2.91 -6.80
N CYS A 122 -3.01 2.66 -5.51
CA CYS A 122 -2.27 1.68 -4.73
C CYS A 122 -3.20 0.70 -4.03
N GLN A 123 -2.73 -0.53 -3.88
CA GLN A 123 -3.39 -1.57 -3.10
C GLN A 123 -2.39 -2.24 -2.15
N VAL A 124 -2.85 -2.57 -0.96
CA VAL A 124 -2.11 -3.39 0.02
C VAL A 124 -3.00 -4.55 0.43
N ASN A 125 -2.54 -5.77 0.20
CA ASN A 125 -3.28 -7.00 0.47
C ASN A 125 -4.70 -6.97 -0.15
N GLY A 126 -4.81 -6.45 -1.39
CA GLY A 126 -6.05 -6.33 -2.14
C GLY A 126 -6.96 -5.17 -1.72
N LYS A 127 -6.57 -4.35 -0.75
CA LYS A 127 -7.35 -3.18 -0.30
C LYS A 127 -6.77 -1.90 -0.86
N PHE A 128 -7.63 -1.03 -1.38
CA PHE A 128 -7.19 0.29 -1.85
C PHE A 128 -6.70 1.16 -0.70
N VAL A 129 -5.56 1.80 -0.91
CA VAL A 129 -4.91 2.65 0.08
C VAL A 129 -4.51 3.99 -0.53
N SER A 130 -4.42 5.00 0.32
CA SER A 130 -3.73 6.24 0.03
C SER A 130 -2.29 6.11 0.49
N LEU A 131 -1.35 6.25 -0.41
CA LEU A 131 0.08 6.17 -0.13
C LEU A 131 0.63 7.58 0.13
N ARG A 132 1.39 7.70 1.21
CA ARG A 132 2.20 8.89 1.53
C ARG A 132 3.63 8.46 1.78
N SER A 133 4.57 9.04 1.07
CA SER A 133 5.99 8.71 1.19
C SER A 133 6.83 9.97 1.09
N PRO A 134 7.99 10.03 1.78
CA PRO A 134 9.00 11.06 1.56
C PRO A 134 9.53 11.07 0.12
N ASN A 135 9.45 9.93 -0.57
CA ASN A 135 9.92 9.74 -1.95
C ASN A 135 8.91 10.25 -3.00
N GLY A 136 7.77 10.80 -2.58
CA GLY A 136 6.78 11.38 -3.46
C GLY A 136 5.39 10.71 -3.36
N ASN A 137 4.52 11.05 -4.31
CA ASN A 137 3.20 10.45 -4.44
C ASN A 137 3.27 9.03 -5.03
N ALA A 138 2.14 8.37 -5.18
CA ALA A 138 2.07 7.00 -5.68
C ALA A 138 2.60 6.83 -7.11
N GLU A 139 2.42 7.83 -7.99
CA GLU A 139 2.98 7.81 -9.34
C GLU A 139 4.52 7.88 -9.31
N ALA A 140 5.10 8.73 -8.44
CA ALA A 140 6.54 8.79 -8.24
C ALA A 140 7.09 7.47 -7.70
N ILE A 141 6.39 6.83 -6.76
CA ILE A 141 6.76 5.51 -6.25
C ILE A 141 6.68 4.45 -7.36
N TYR A 142 5.67 4.48 -8.22
CA TYR A 142 5.59 3.60 -9.38
C TYR A 142 6.84 3.72 -10.27
N GLN A 143 7.26 4.94 -10.61
CA GLN A 143 8.44 5.17 -11.43
C GLN A 143 9.73 4.67 -10.75
N LEU A 144 9.91 4.97 -9.46
CA LEU A 144 11.07 4.50 -8.70
C LEU A 144 11.16 2.96 -8.65
N LEU A 145 10.02 2.28 -8.47
CA LEU A 145 9.98 0.82 -8.48
C LEU A 145 10.25 0.26 -9.86
N ARG A 146 9.72 0.90 -10.91
CA ARG A 146 9.97 0.50 -12.29
C ARG A 146 11.45 0.62 -12.65
N ASP A 147 12.09 1.73 -12.29
CA ASP A 147 13.52 1.96 -12.55
C ASP A 147 14.40 0.94 -11.80
N ALA A 148 13.97 0.46 -10.64
CA ALA A 148 14.70 -0.54 -9.88
C ALA A 148 14.55 -1.97 -10.42
N VAL A 149 13.56 -2.24 -11.26
CA VAL A 149 13.32 -3.57 -11.88
C VAL A 149 14.10 -3.75 -13.18
N VAL A 150 14.40 -2.65 -13.87
CA VAL A 150 15.15 -2.65 -15.14
C VAL A 150 16.62 -2.89 -14.92
#